data_f74d038f094a78d70c1f22eb158e494e
#
_entry.id   f74d038f094a78d70c1f22eb158e494e
#
_cell.length_a   1.000
_cell.length_b   1.000
_cell.length_c   1.000
_cell.angle_alpha   90.00
_cell.angle_beta   90.00
_cell.angle_gamma   90.00
#
_symmetry.space_group_name_H-M   'P 1'
#
loop_
_entity.id
_entity.type
_entity.pdbx_description
1 polymer ?
#
loop_
_entity_poly.entity_id
_entity_poly.type
_entity_poly.pdbx_seq_one_letter_code
_entity_poly.pdbx_strand_id
1 'polypeptide(L)' 'VCGSGMGMNIAANRHNNIRAAQCFNLKSTKLSRLHNDANIITLGSRLLTKKNALSCVGVFLDTKFEGGRHSKRIKKI' A
#
# COMPACT_ATOMS: atom_id res chain seq x y z
N VAL A 1 1.28 8.94 6.59
CA VAL A 1 0.98 10.06 5.68
C VAL A 1 2.12 11.06 5.74
N CYS A 2 2.57 11.53 4.59
CA CYS A 2 3.48 12.66 4.49
C CYS A 2 3.18 13.45 3.21
N GLY A 3 4.01 14.42 2.84
CA GLY A 3 3.73 15.27 1.68
C GLY A 3 3.49 14.53 0.38
N SER A 4 4.40 13.60 0.03
CA SER A 4 4.29 12.79 -1.19
C SER A 4 3.95 11.33 -0.93
N GLY A 5 4.05 10.87 0.30
CA GLY A 5 3.94 9.46 0.66
C GLY A 5 5.23 8.67 0.43
N MET A 6 6.20 9.25 -0.27
CA MET A 6 7.42 8.54 -0.67
C MET A 6 8.39 8.32 0.50
N GLY A 7 8.67 9.36 1.26
CA GLY A 7 9.60 9.26 2.39
C GLY A 7 9.14 8.26 3.43
N MET A 8 7.88 8.31 3.79
CA MET A 8 7.30 7.35 4.74
C MET A 8 7.30 5.94 4.18
N ASN A 9 7.09 5.78 2.87
CA ASN A 9 7.14 4.48 2.22
C ASN A 9 8.54 3.88 2.30
N ILE A 10 9.56 4.68 1.95
CA ILE A 10 10.95 4.23 2.00
C ILE A 10 11.34 3.86 3.43
N ALA A 11 11.02 4.72 4.39
CA ALA A 11 11.33 4.49 5.80
C ALA A 11 10.67 3.20 6.32
N ALA A 12 9.39 3.00 6.00
CA ALA A 12 8.67 1.80 6.46
C ALA A 12 9.28 0.52 5.89
N ASN A 13 9.62 0.52 4.60
CA ASN A 13 10.15 -0.68 3.94
C ASN A 13 11.58 -1.06 4.35
N ARG A 14 12.24 -0.26 5.17
CA ARG A 14 13.54 -0.63 5.74
C ARG A 14 13.41 -1.64 6.88
N HIS A 15 12.22 -1.87 7.39
CA HIS A 15 11.96 -2.79 8.48
C HIS A 15 11.54 -4.17 7.96
N ASN A 16 12.01 -5.22 8.64
CA ASN A 16 11.63 -6.58 8.29
C ASN A 16 10.13 -6.79 8.47
N ASN A 17 9.54 -7.62 7.62
CA ASN A 17 8.13 -7.96 7.62
C ASN A 17 7.19 -6.78 7.30
N ILE A 18 7.74 -5.66 6.85
CA ILE A 18 6.94 -4.53 6.39
C ILE A 18 6.93 -4.52 4.87
N ARG A 19 5.71 -4.48 4.33
CA ARG A 19 5.46 -4.29 2.90
C ARG A 19 4.56 -3.07 2.77
N ALA A 20 5.20 -1.91 2.72
CA ALA A 20 4.50 -0.63 2.58
C ALA A 20 4.31 -0.30 1.11
N ALA A 21 3.10 0.07 0.75
CA ALA A 21 2.76 0.47 -0.60
C ALA A 21 2.30 1.93 -0.62
N GLN A 22 2.91 2.71 -1.49
CA GLN A 22 2.44 4.07 -1.76
C GLN A 22 1.23 3.98 -2.69
N CYS A 23 0.09 4.46 -2.25
CA CYS A 23 -1.15 4.39 -3.01
C CYS A 23 -1.64 5.79 -3.34
N PHE A 24 -2.10 5.98 -4.56
CA PHE A 24 -2.58 7.26 -5.04
C PHE A 24 -3.88 7.14 -5.83
N ASN A 25 -4.43 5.95 -5.97
CA ASN A 25 -5.75 5.71 -6.52
C ASN A 25 -6.29 4.36 -6.03
N LEU A 26 -7.56 4.09 -6.33
CA LEU A 26 -8.21 2.86 -5.86
C LEU A 26 -7.59 1.62 -6.49
N LYS A 27 -7.20 1.69 -7.75
CA LYS A 27 -6.60 0.56 -8.46
C LYS A 27 -5.26 0.15 -7.86
N SER A 28 -4.36 1.11 -7.65
CA SER A 28 -3.04 0.83 -7.04
C SER A 28 -3.20 0.28 -5.63
N THR A 29 -4.16 0.80 -4.87
CA THR A 29 -4.45 0.34 -3.51
C THR A 29 -4.93 -1.11 -3.52
N LYS A 30 -5.86 -1.43 -4.39
CA LYS A 30 -6.40 -2.78 -4.50
C LYS A 30 -5.31 -3.78 -4.89
N LEU A 31 -4.49 -3.44 -5.88
CA LEU A 31 -3.39 -4.31 -6.33
C LEU A 31 -2.33 -4.50 -5.25
N SER A 32 -2.06 -3.49 -4.44
CA SER A 32 -1.10 -3.62 -3.35
C SER A 32 -1.49 -4.72 -2.36
N ARG A 33 -2.80 -4.88 -2.13
CA ARG A 33 -3.33 -5.94 -1.29
C ARG A 33 -3.40 -7.28 -2.02
N LEU A 34 -4.05 -7.30 -3.18
CA LEU A 34 -4.27 -8.54 -3.91
C LEU A 34 -2.97 -9.25 -4.30
N HIS A 35 -1.98 -8.51 -4.74
CA HIS A 35 -0.76 -9.06 -5.31
C HIS A 35 0.44 -9.07 -4.36
N ASN A 36 0.51 -8.17 -3.41
CA ASN A 36 1.71 -8.00 -2.59
C ASN A 36 1.45 -8.13 -1.09
N ASP A 37 0.22 -8.36 -0.70
CA ASP A 37 -0.15 -8.44 0.72
C ASP A 37 0.47 -7.28 1.51
N ALA A 38 0.39 -6.07 0.95
CA ALA A 38 0.91 -4.89 1.61
C ALA A 38 0.23 -4.72 2.97
N ASN A 39 1.03 -4.48 4.01
CA ASN A 39 0.53 -4.35 5.37
C ASN A 39 0.63 -2.92 5.90
N ILE A 40 1.19 -2.00 5.12
CA ILE A 40 1.18 -0.56 5.39
C ILE A 40 0.82 0.15 4.10
N ILE A 41 -0.05 1.14 4.22
CA ILE A 41 -0.35 2.07 3.13
C ILE A 41 0.29 3.42 3.44
N THR A 42 0.94 4.02 2.46
CA THR A 42 1.45 5.39 2.58
C THR A 42 0.73 6.30 1.58
N LEU A 43 0.42 7.49 2.03
CA LEU A 43 -0.39 8.45 1.29
C LEU A 43 0.31 9.81 1.27
N GLY A 44 0.24 10.48 0.13
CA GLY A 44 0.78 11.81 -0.04
C GLY A 44 -0.29 12.89 0.09
N SER A 45 -0.19 13.71 1.13
CA SER A 45 -1.18 14.77 1.38
C SER A 45 -1.21 15.84 0.27
N ARG A 46 -0.11 15.99 -0.47
CA ARG A 46 -0.02 16.92 -1.60
C ARG A 46 -0.51 16.31 -2.92
N LEU A 47 -0.68 14.99 -2.97
CA LEU A 47 -1.03 14.26 -4.19
C LEU A 47 -2.48 13.79 -4.19
N LEU A 48 -3.10 13.70 -3.02
CA LEU A 48 -4.46 13.18 -2.86
C LEU A 48 -5.34 14.20 -2.15
N THR A 49 -6.59 14.27 -2.57
CA THR A 49 -7.62 14.94 -1.77
C THR A 49 -7.92 14.08 -0.54
N LYS A 50 -8.44 14.70 0.52
CA LYS A 50 -8.86 13.97 1.71
C LYS A 50 -9.87 12.86 1.36
N LYS A 51 -10.82 13.15 0.48
CA LYS A 51 -11.82 12.19 0.04
C LYS A 51 -11.17 10.97 -0.63
N ASN A 52 -10.24 11.20 -1.56
CA ASN A 52 -9.56 10.12 -2.25
C ASN A 52 -8.67 9.31 -1.32
N ALA A 53 -7.98 9.98 -0.39
CA ALA A 53 -7.17 9.30 0.61
C ALA A 53 -8.02 8.37 1.48
N LEU A 54 -9.17 8.83 1.97
CA LEU A 54 -10.08 8.01 2.77
C LEU A 54 -10.64 6.84 1.97
N SER A 55 -10.93 7.04 0.68
CA SER A 55 -11.38 5.95 -0.19
C SER A 55 -10.31 4.89 -0.36
N CYS A 56 -9.05 5.29 -0.53
CA CYS A 56 -7.93 4.36 -0.59
C CYS A 56 -7.78 3.56 0.70
N VAL A 57 -7.88 4.21 1.85
CA VAL A 57 -7.82 3.52 3.14
C VAL A 57 -8.93 2.47 3.26
N GLY A 58 -10.16 2.80 2.86
CA GLY A 58 -11.28 1.86 2.86
C GLY A 58 -11.01 0.63 2.00
N VAL A 59 -10.55 0.83 0.76
CA VAL A 59 -10.20 -0.27 -0.14
C VAL A 59 -9.06 -1.10 0.43
N PHE A 60 -8.06 -0.47 1.03
CA PHE A 60 -6.93 -1.17 1.63
C PHE A 60 -7.38 -2.10 2.76
N LEU A 61 -8.26 -1.62 3.62
CA LEU A 61 -8.77 -2.41 4.75
C LEU A 61 -9.69 -3.55 4.31
N ASP A 62 -10.45 -3.36 3.23
CA ASP A 62 -11.45 -4.32 2.78
C ASP A 62 -10.92 -5.36 1.79
N THR A 63 -9.72 -5.16 1.24
CA THR A 63 -9.17 -6.05 0.22
C THR A 63 -8.25 -7.09 0.85
N LYS A 64 -8.56 -8.37 0.62
CA LYS A 64 -7.75 -9.48 1.12
C LYS A 64 -6.68 -9.86 0.11
N PHE A 65 -5.58 -10.44 0.60
CA PHE A 65 -4.54 -10.99 -0.25
C PHE A 65 -5.09 -12.17 -1.07
N GLU A 66 -4.84 -12.13 -2.37
CA GLU A 66 -5.30 -13.18 -3.30
C GLU A 66 -4.53 -14.49 -3.13
N GLY A 67 -3.27 -14.42 -2.74
CA GLY A 67 -2.42 -15.60 -2.56
C GLY A 67 -1.97 -16.20 -3.88
N GLY A 68 -1.96 -17.53 -3.96
CA GLY A 68 -1.59 -18.25 -5.17
C GLY A 68 -0.17 -17.92 -5.64
N ARG A 69 -0.02 -17.64 -6.92
CA ARG A 69 1.29 -17.32 -7.54
C ARG A 69 2.00 -16.13 -6.91
N HIS A 70 1.26 -15.22 -6.28
CA HIS A 70 1.84 -14.04 -5.65
C HIS A 70 2.62 -14.37 -4.39
N SER A 71 2.26 -15.44 -3.69
CA SER A 71 2.93 -15.87 -2.45
C SER A 71 4.42 -16.14 -2.66
N LYS A 72 4.78 -16.78 -3.77
CA LYS A 72 6.18 -17.08 -4.09
C LYS A 72 7.01 -15.82 -4.28
N ARG A 73 6.43 -14.81 -4.91
CA ARG A 73 7.11 -13.54 -5.16
C ARG A 73 7.32 -12.76 -3.87
N ILE A 74 6.33 -12.78 -2.98
CA ILE A 74 6.41 -12.09 -1.70
C ILE A 74 7.51 -12.70 -0.84
N LYS A 75 7.67 -14.02 -0.86
CA LYS A 75 8.71 -14.70 -0.07
C LYS A 75 10.14 -14.30 -0.46
N LYS A 76 10.32 -13.71 -1.64
CA LYS A 76 11.63 -13.24 -2.11
C LYS A 76 11.98 -11.84 -1.62
N ILE A 77 11.07 -11.15 -1.02
CA ILE A 77 11.26 -9.78 -0.52
C ILE A 77 11.83 -9.79 0.89
#